data_f903a83292a43d51c1a86cdd2bba51a9
#
_entry.id   f903a83292a43d51c1a86cdd2bba51a9
#
_cell.length_a   1.000
_cell.length_b   1.000
_cell.length_c   1.000
_cell.angle_alpha   90.00
_cell.angle_beta   90.00
_cell.angle_gamma   90.00
#
_symmetry.space_group_name_H-M   'P 1'
#
loop_
_entity.id
_entity.type
_entity.pdbx_description
1 polymer ?
#
loop_
_entity_poly.entity_id
_entity_poly.type
_entity_poly.pdbx_seq_one_letter_code
_entity_poly.pdbx_strand_id
1 'polypeptide(L)'
;MKTHVAVSAIALLIGLVVADRIGPLVYRICKHDQDCNLPGGFCNTTNNQCECSKDHVPSSDKHHCLQKIQSINSSCTDDNQCLVFLANTTCRSNKCVCTSGYHYVDSACWRMAGYEQPCTKNQECSHIESAICTNNKTCECDAETVLSTDGKRCLAVARNFRDECTESVQCQTFEHSSCIENMCQCQVNYHYEHEMTRCFINGEIDAECANIYECYQAEDYGNSSSTKSLMCENNKCTCAENYVRQGNVCVNRGK
;
A
#
# COMPACT_ATOMS: atom_id res chain seq x y z
N MET A 1 -11.55 37.41 39.35
CA MET A 1 -10.62 37.30 38.22
C MET A 1 -11.25 36.36 37.20
N LYS A 2 -11.77 36.90 36.10
CA LYS A 2 -12.38 36.12 35.00
C LYS A 2 -11.32 35.98 33.91
N THR A 3 -10.80 34.79 33.68
CA THR A 3 -9.89 34.47 32.58
C THR A 3 -10.74 34.15 31.35
N HIS A 4 -10.69 35.00 30.36
CA HIS A 4 -11.24 34.76 29.03
C HIS A 4 -10.30 33.83 28.26
N VAL A 5 -10.78 32.63 27.94
CA VAL A 5 -10.14 31.74 26.97
C VAL A 5 -10.60 32.19 25.59
N ALA A 6 -9.67 32.74 24.82
CA ALA A 6 -9.87 33.03 23.41
C ALA A 6 -9.80 31.74 22.61
N VAL A 7 -10.91 31.26 22.06
CA VAL A 7 -10.97 30.17 21.09
C VAL A 7 -10.65 30.77 19.73
N SER A 8 -9.43 30.54 19.24
CA SER A 8 -9.06 30.84 17.85
C SER A 8 -9.76 29.87 16.92
N ALA A 9 -10.75 30.36 16.20
CA ALA A 9 -11.35 29.68 15.07
C ALA A 9 -10.36 29.70 13.91
N ILE A 10 -9.63 28.61 13.69
CA ILE A 10 -8.91 28.37 12.45
C ILE A 10 -9.95 27.93 11.43
N ALA A 11 -10.36 28.86 10.58
CA ALA A 11 -11.23 28.60 9.45
C ALA A 11 -10.51 27.67 8.46
N LEU A 12 -11.09 26.50 8.24
CA LEU A 12 -10.79 25.62 7.12
C LEU A 12 -11.17 26.34 5.80
N LEU A 13 -10.21 26.98 5.16
CA LEU A 13 -10.27 27.39 3.76
C LEU A 13 -9.52 26.34 2.92
N ILE A 14 -10.12 25.18 2.77
CA ILE A 14 -9.69 24.17 1.79
C ILE A 14 -10.72 24.18 0.66
N GLY A 15 -10.21 24.57 -0.50
CA GLY A 15 -10.85 24.27 -1.77
C GLY A 15 -11.75 25.36 -2.31
N LEU A 16 -11.15 26.29 -3.03
CA LEU A 16 -11.70 27.02 -4.17
C LEU A 16 -10.71 28.13 -4.60
N VAL A 17 -9.48 27.76 -4.96
CA VAL A 17 -8.57 28.71 -5.60
C VAL A 17 -7.75 27.97 -6.65
N VAL A 18 -8.35 27.63 -7.76
CA VAL A 18 -7.62 27.24 -8.97
C VAL A 18 -8.14 27.93 -10.23
N ALA A 19 -9.23 28.67 -10.17
CA ALA A 19 -9.84 29.24 -11.38
C ALA A 19 -9.32 30.67 -11.75
N ASP A 20 -8.55 31.36 -10.89
CA ASP A 20 -8.30 32.80 -11.08
C ASP A 20 -6.82 33.25 -11.15
N ARG A 21 -5.89 32.34 -11.46
CA ARG A 21 -4.46 32.76 -11.57
C ARG A 21 -3.87 32.74 -12.99
N ILE A 22 -4.68 32.63 -14.02
CA ILE A 22 -4.21 32.84 -15.38
C ILE A 22 -4.40 34.32 -15.69
N GLY A 23 -3.44 35.11 -15.26
CA GLY A 23 -3.43 36.54 -15.55
C GLY A 23 -3.31 36.80 -17.07
N PRO A 24 -3.59 38.02 -17.51
CA PRO A 24 -3.56 38.36 -18.94
C PRO A 24 -2.20 38.08 -19.57
N LEU A 25 -2.21 37.81 -20.87
CA LEU A 25 -0.99 37.76 -21.68
C LEU A 25 -0.15 39.02 -21.44
N VAL A 26 1.17 38.88 -21.30
CA VAL A 26 2.03 40.00 -20.91
C VAL A 26 1.89 41.16 -21.86
N TYR A 27 1.26 42.26 -21.35
CA TYR A 27 1.42 43.63 -21.78
C TYR A 27 1.17 43.96 -23.25
N ARG A 28 0.29 43.30 -23.98
CA ARG A 28 -0.20 43.78 -25.26
C ARG A 28 -1.49 44.54 -25.06
N ILE A 29 -1.37 45.89 -25.07
CA ILE A 29 -2.53 46.76 -25.17
C ILE A 29 -3.11 46.60 -26.56
N CYS A 30 -4.41 46.42 -26.67
CA CYS A 30 -5.10 46.25 -27.92
C CYS A 30 -6.34 47.13 -28.03
N LYS A 31 -6.76 47.41 -29.26
CA LYS A 31 -8.06 48.05 -29.59
C LYS A 31 -8.91 47.11 -30.40
N HIS A 32 -8.29 46.21 -31.15
CA HIS A 32 -8.93 45.24 -32.03
C HIS A 32 -8.23 43.89 -31.92
N ASP A 33 -8.96 42.79 -32.29
CA ASP A 33 -8.38 41.43 -32.25
C ASP A 33 -7.10 41.28 -33.08
N GLN A 34 -6.99 42.07 -34.18
CA GLN A 34 -5.80 42.06 -35.02
C GLN A 34 -4.54 42.54 -34.31
N ASP A 35 -4.67 43.35 -33.25
CA ASP A 35 -3.56 43.80 -32.44
C ASP A 35 -2.97 42.65 -31.62
N CYS A 36 -3.77 41.62 -31.34
CA CYS A 36 -3.43 40.39 -30.62
C CYS A 36 -2.95 39.31 -31.60
N ASN A 37 -1.92 39.57 -32.39
CA ASN A 37 -1.39 38.68 -33.42
C ASN A 37 -0.84 37.34 -32.85
N LEU A 38 -1.74 36.54 -32.24
CA LEU A 38 -1.48 35.27 -31.62
C LEU A 38 -2.57 34.28 -32.00
N PRO A 39 -2.24 33.08 -32.49
CA PRO A 39 -3.24 32.02 -32.67
C PRO A 39 -4.03 31.80 -31.37
N GLY A 40 -5.36 31.88 -31.45
CA GLY A 40 -6.24 31.73 -30.28
C GLY A 40 -6.29 32.94 -29.34
N GLY A 41 -5.68 34.09 -29.73
CA GLY A 41 -5.79 35.35 -28.99
C GLY A 41 -6.90 36.23 -29.45
N PHE A 42 -7.48 37.08 -28.60
CA PHE A 42 -8.47 38.12 -28.91
C PHE A 42 -8.22 39.35 -28.02
N CYS A 43 -8.81 40.49 -28.43
CA CYS A 43 -8.74 41.71 -27.67
C CYS A 43 -9.94 41.86 -26.73
N ASN A 44 -9.68 41.82 -25.42
CA ASN A 44 -10.71 42.17 -24.46
C ASN A 44 -10.83 43.69 -24.37
N THR A 45 -11.87 44.22 -25.03
CA THR A 45 -12.10 45.67 -25.12
C THR A 45 -12.54 46.29 -23.80
N THR A 46 -12.89 45.51 -22.77
CA THR A 46 -13.22 46.00 -21.44
C THR A 46 -11.99 46.51 -20.70
N ASN A 47 -10.84 45.83 -20.86
CA ASN A 47 -9.58 46.18 -20.21
C ASN A 47 -8.49 46.57 -21.23
N ASN A 48 -8.77 46.53 -22.51
CA ASN A 48 -7.85 46.79 -23.61
C ASN A 48 -6.60 45.92 -23.58
N GLN A 49 -6.75 44.66 -23.26
CA GLN A 49 -5.66 43.68 -23.18
C GLN A 49 -5.94 42.44 -24.05
N CYS A 50 -4.84 41.90 -24.59
CA CYS A 50 -4.94 40.60 -25.29
C CYS A 50 -5.16 39.48 -24.29
N GLU A 51 -6.13 38.64 -24.57
CA GLU A 51 -6.46 37.44 -23.79
C GLU A 51 -6.52 36.20 -24.69
N CYS A 52 -6.40 35.02 -24.13
CA CYS A 52 -6.61 33.79 -24.85
C CYS A 52 -8.10 33.44 -24.90
N SER A 53 -8.57 32.98 -26.07
CA SER A 53 -9.93 32.54 -26.28
C SER A 53 -10.31 31.38 -25.35
N LYS A 54 -11.60 31.09 -25.21
CA LYS A 54 -12.16 30.10 -24.26
C LYS A 54 -11.48 28.75 -24.33
N ASP A 55 -11.03 28.29 -25.50
CA ASP A 55 -10.40 26.97 -25.68
C ASP A 55 -8.87 27.00 -25.62
N HIS A 56 -8.29 28.13 -25.23
CA HIS A 56 -6.85 28.32 -25.11
C HIS A 56 -6.47 28.80 -23.72
N VAL A 57 -5.19 28.61 -23.36
CA VAL A 57 -4.57 29.10 -22.13
C VAL A 57 -3.29 29.82 -22.46
N PRO A 58 -2.89 30.85 -21.70
CA PRO A 58 -1.59 31.48 -21.86
C PRO A 58 -0.48 30.48 -21.56
N SER A 59 0.58 30.47 -22.36
CA SER A 59 1.84 29.80 -22.02
C SER A 59 2.44 30.36 -20.74
N SER A 60 3.34 29.63 -20.08
CA SER A 60 4.02 30.05 -18.85
C SER A 60 4.81 31.35 -19.04
N ASP A 61 5.38 31.56 -20.24
CA ASP A 61 6.05 32.81 -20.63
C ASP A 61 5.07 33.91 -21.02
N LYS A 62 3.78 33.65 -21.12
CA LYS A 62 2.68 34.53 -21.50
C LYS A 62 2.78 35.15 -22.91
N HIS A 63 3.54 34.52 -23.79
CA HIS A 63 3.71 35.02 -25.18
C HIS A 63 2.81 34.26 -26.18
N HIS A 64 2.22 33.16 -25.80
CA HIS A 64 1.41 32.30 -26.68
C HIS A 64 0.09 31.93 -26.03
N CYS A 65 -0.93 31.72 -26.87
CA CYS A 65 -2.15 31.03 -26.48
C CYS A 65 -2.06 29.59 -26.94
N LEU A 66 -2.07 28.65 -26.00
CA LEU A 66 -1.96 27.22 -26.25
C LEU A 66 -3.32 26.55 -26.10
N GLN A 67 -3.63 25.61 -26.96
CA GLN A 67 -4.89 24.89 -26.90
C GLN A 67 -5.04 24.15 -25.58
N LYS A 68 -6.20 24.24 -24.91
CA LYS A 68 -6.52 23.48 -23.71
C LYS A 68 -6.54 21.99 -24.01
N ILE A 69 -6.01 21.21 -23.11
CA ILE A 69 -6.11 19.75 -23.15
C ILE A 69 -7.30 19.27 -22.31
N GLN A 70 -7.76 18.04 -22.56
CA GLN A 70 -8.96 17.49 -21.94
C GLN A 70 -8.73 16.17 -21.23
N SER A 71 -7.50 15.66 -21.20
CA SER A 71 -7.19 14.38 -20.53
C SER A 71 -5.74 14.29 -20.09
N ILE A 72 -5.51 13.50 -19.08
CA ILE A 72 -4.15 13.07 -18.68
C ILE A 72 -3.51 12.29 -19.84
N ASN A 73 -2.20 12.31 -19.94
CA ASN A 73 -1.39 11.77 -21.05
C ASN A 73 -1.58 12.45 -22.42
N SER A 74 -2.42 13.49 -22.53
CA SER A 74 -2.49 14.31 -23.73
C SER A 74 -1.17 15.03 -24.00
N SER A 75 -0.90 15.29 -25.29
CA SER A 75 0.28 16.04 -25.69
C SER A 75 0.22 17.48 -25.18
N CYS A 76 1.33 17.97 -24.66
CA CYS A 76 1.50 19.31 -24.15
C CYS A 76 2.87 19.88 -24.54
N THR A 77 3.00 21.18 -24.49
CA THR A 77 4.27 21.93 -24.67
C THR A 77 4.56 22.83 -23.47
N ASP A 78 3.55 23.01 -22.59
CA ASP A 78 3.63 23.93 -21.45
C ASP A 78 2.79 23.43 -20.28
N ASP A 79 3.25 23.66 -19.06
CA ASP A 79 2.58 23.23 -17.82
C ASP A 79 1.18 23.80 -17.65
N ASN A 80 0.93 25.04 -18.13
CA ASN A 80 -0.37 25.68 -17.99
C ASN A 80 -1.48 24.92 -18.75
N GLN A 81 -1.13 24.21 -19.84
CA GLN A 81 -2.09 23.36 -20.54
C GLN A 81 -2.61 22.23 -19.64
N CYS A 82 -1.75 21.68 -18.80
CA CYS A 82 -2.05 20.61 -17.87
C CYS A 82 -2.76 21.13 -16.61
N LEU A 83 -2.24 22.19 -16.01
CA LEU A 83 -2.75 22.76 -14.75
C LEU A 83 -4.18 23.27 -14.84
N VAL A 84 -4.58 23.80 -16.01
CA VAL A 84 -5.97 24.26 -16.24
C VAL A 84 -6.93 23.08 -16.33
N PHE A 85 -6.45 21.94 -16.85
CA PHE A 85 -7.24 20.73 -16.94
C PHE A 85 -7.36 20.05 -15.57
N LEU A 86 -6.25 19.87 -14.86
CA LEU A 86 -6.21 19.14 -13.60
C LEU A 86 -5.12 19.69 -12.68
N ALA A 87 -5.47 19.94 -11.42
CA ALA A 87 -4.51 20.35 -10.41
C ALA A 87 -3.43 19.28 -10.18
N ASN A 88 -2.24 19.71 -9.73
CA ASN A 88 -1.08 18.86 -9.47
C ASN A 88 -0.60 18.07 -10.71
N THR A 89 -0.70 18.67 -11.89
CA THR A 89 -0.17 18.14 -13.14
C THR A 89 0.97 18.99 -13.69
N THR A 90 1.78 18.43 -14.55
CA THR A 90 2.89 19.06 -15.24
C THR A 90 3.03 18.48 -16.64
N CYS A 91 3.62 19.23 -17.55
CA CYS A 91 3.98 18.77 -18.91
C CYS A 91 5.37 18.13 -18.86
N ARG A 92 5.45 16.81 -18.82
CA ARG A 92 6.71 16.07 -18.82
C ARG A 92 6.81 15.19 -20.06
N SER A 93 7.95 15.27 -20.77
CA SER A 93 8.15 14.53 -22.04
C SER A 93 6.99 14.70 -23.03
N ASN A 94 6.53 15.97 -23.19
CA ASN A 94 5.41 16.35 -24.04
C ASN A 94 4.07 15.68 -23.72
N LYS A 95 3.88 15.24 -22.46
CA LYS A 95 2.63 14.66 -21.96
C LYS A 95 2.23 15.24 -20.62
N CYS A 96 0.94 15.50 -20.44
CA CYS A 96 0.42 15.89 -19.14
C CYS A 96 0.39 14.69 -18.20
N VAL A 97 1.13 14.78 -17.10
CA VAL A 97 1.23 13.77 -16.06
C VAL A 97 1.06 14.42 -14.69
N CYS A 98 0.78 13.65 -13.66
CA CYS A 98 0.83 14.17 -12.30
C CYS A 98 2.25 14.65 -11.95
N THR A 99 2.35 15.70 -11.15
CA THR A 99 3.64 16.18 -10.62
C THR A 99 4.34 15.11 -9.78
N SER A 100 5.65 15.24 -9.61
CA SER A 100 6.41 14.31 -8.77
C SER A 100 5.80 14.20 -7.36
N GLY A 101 5.68 12.99 -6.83
CA GLY A 101 5.03 12.71 -5.55
C GLY A 101 3.50 12.63 -5.62
N TYR A 102 2.91 12.67 -6.83
CA TYR A 102 1.49 12.46 -7.07
C TYR A 102 1.26 11.34 -8.08
N HIS A 103 0.14 10.65 -7.97
CA HIS A 103 -0.32 9.64 -8.93
C HIS A 103 -1.77 9.91 -9.36
N TYR A 104 -2.12 9.44 -10.56
CA TYR A 104 -3.45 9.64 -11.11
C TYR A 104 -4.37 8.48 -10.77
N VAL A 105 -5.44 8.78 -10.04
CA VAL A 105 -6.51 7.84 -9.68
C VAL A 105 -7.82 8.59 -9.50
N ASP A 106 -8.94 7.98 -9.83
CA ASP A 106 -10.29 8.57 -9.71
C ASP A 106 -10.38 9.98 -10.30
N SER A 107 -9.81 10.17 -11.51
CA SER A 107 -9.81 11.43 -12.25
C SER A 107 -9.11 12.62 -11.57
N ALA A 108 -8.22 12.36 -10.61
CA ALA A 108 -7.45 13.38 -9.91
C ALA A 108 -5.99 12.94 -9.68
N CYS A 109 -5.09 13.92 -9.49
CA CYS A 109 -3.72 13.67 -9.05
C CYS A 109 -3.68 13.78 -7.51
N TRP A 110 -3.51 12.65 -6.86
CA TRP A 110 -3.42 12.52 -5.39
C TRP A 110 -1.97 12.43 -4.95
N ARG A 111 -1.65 13.04 -3.80
CA ARG A 111 -0.34 12.88 -3.17
C ARG A 111 -0.11 11.40 -2.81
N MET A 112 1.06 10.86 -3.12
CA MET A 112 1.44 9.51 -2.70
C MET A 112 1.89 9.53 -1.24
N ALA A 113 1.17 8.81 -0.38
CA ALA A 113 1.53 8.62 1.02
C ALA A 113 2.02 7.19 1.21
N GLY A 114 3.30 6.98 1.54
CA GLY A 114 3.89 5.66 1.78
C GLY A 114 3.21 4.90 2.93
N TYR A 115 3.58 3.64 3.09
CA TYR A 115 3.10 2.83 4.22
C TYR A 115 3.41 3.50 5.56
N GLU A 116 2.46 3.49 6.49
CA GLU A 116 2.50 4.20 7.78
C GLU A 116 2.63 5.74 7.68
N GLN A 117 2.55 6.31 6.47
CA GLN A 117 2.57 7.76 6.32
C GLN A 117 1.17 8.36 6.47
N PRO A 118 1.09 9.63 6.93
CA PRO A 118 -0.19 10.31 7.11
C PRO A 118 -0.98 10.41 5.81
N CYS A 119 -2.29 10.14 5.88
CA CYS A 119 -3.23 10.26 4.78
C CYS A 119 -4.55 10.88 5.23
N THR A 120 -5.33 11.33 4.26
CA THR A 120 -6.68 11.85 4.47
C THR A 120 -7.72 11.04 3.72
N LYS A 121 -7.31 10.37 2.64
CA LYS A 121 -8.17 9.56 1.76
C LYS A 121 -7.42 8.34 1.23
N ASN A 122 -8.17 7.29 0.89
CA ASN A 122 -7.63 6.05 0.32
C ASN A 122 -6.83 6.27 -0.96
N GLN A 123 -7.23 7.25 -1.79
CA GLN A 123 -6.52 7.57 -3.02
C GLN A 123 -5.05 7.94 -2.79
N GLU A 124 -4.70 8.50 -1.64
CA GLU A 124 -3.31 8.82 -1.31
C GLU A 124 -2.47 7.55 -1.07
N CYS A 125 -3.11 6.45 -0.65
CA CYS A 125 -2.48 5.16 -0.38
C CYS A 125 -2.47 4.21 -1.59
N SER A 126 -3.27 4.48 -2.63
CA SER A 126 -3.58 3.52 -3.70
C SER A 126 -2.42 3.18 -4.65
N HIS A 127 -1.23 3.80 -4.48
CA HIS A 127 -0.02 3.35 -5.14
C HIS A 127 0.58 2.10 -4.47
N ILE A 128 0.12 1.75 -3.27
CA ILE A 128 0.30 0.46 -2.62
C ILE A 128 -1.01 -0.30 -2.85
N GLU A 129 -0.96 -1.35 -3.64
CA GLU A 129 -2.14 -2.12 -4.03
C GLU A 129 -2.89 -2.62 -2.79
N SER A 130 -4.20 -2.37 -2.72
CA SER A 130 -5.10 -2.72 -1.62
C SER A 130 -4.81 -2.05 -0.26
N ALA A 131 -3.91 -1.06 -0.20
CA ALA A 131 -3.75 -0.26 1.02
C ALA A 131 -4.89 0.74 1.20
N ILE A 132 -5.21 1.03 2.44
CA ILE A 132 -6.27 1.96 2.83
C ILE A 132 -5.74 3.07 3.74
N CYS A 133 -6.43 4.20 3.75
CA CYS A 133 -6.23 5.23 4.75
C CYS A 133 -7.09 4.89 5.98
N THR A 134 -6.47 4.40 7.02
CA THR A 134 -7.14 3.92 8.23
C THR A 134 -7.80 5.05 9.03
N ASN A 135 -8.57 4.70 10.05
CA ASN A 135 -9.16 5.67 10.98
C ASN A 135 -8.09 6.49 11.73
N ASN A 136 -6.88 5.96 11.89
CA ASN A 136 -5.72 6.65 12.47
C ASN A 136 -5.07 7.65 11.51
N LYS A 137 -5.61 7.77 10.28
CA LYS A 137 -5.08 8.66 9.24
C LYS A 137 -3.68 8.28 8.76
N THR A 138 -3.39 6.99 8.71
CA THR A 138 -2.16 6.40 8.16
C THR A 138 -2.49 5.41 7.04
N CYS A 139 -1.62 5.32 6.03
CA CYS A 139 -1.75 4.33 4.97
C CYS A 139 -1.28 2.97 5.49
N GLU A 140 -2.18 2.01 5.57
CA GLU A 140 -1.90 0.67 6.09
C GLU A 140 -2.64 -0.39 5.29
N CYS A 141 -2.23 -1.62 5.44
CA CYS A 141 -3.04 -2.77 5.03
C CYS A 141 -4.22 -2.92 6.01
N ASP A 142 -5.35 -3.44 5.54
CA ASP A 142 -6.45 -3.72 6.45
C ASP A 142 -6.13 -4.90 7.39
N ALA A 143 -7.02 -5.15 8.37
CA ALA A 143 -6.78 -6.13 9.43
C ALA A 143 -6.59 -7.59 8.95
N GLU A 144 -6.97 -7.91 7.72
CA GLU A 144 -6.86 -9.25 7.14
C GLU A 144 -5.75 -9.37 6.11
N THR A 145 -4.94 -8.32 5.97
CA THR A 145 -3.87 -8.27 4.98
C THR A 145 -2.55 -7.81 5.62
N VAL A 146 -1.45 -8.10 4.98
CA VAL A 146 -0.09 -7.77 5.40
C VAL A 146 0.68 -7.17 4.23
N LEU A 147 1.56 -6.22 4.52
CA LEU A 147 2.39 -5.60 3.50
C LEU A 147 3.37 -6.62 2.91
N SER A 148 3.42 -6.69 1.58
CA SER A 148 4.41 -7.48 0.84
C SER A 148 5.84 -7.03 1.16
N THR A 149 6.81 -7.91 1.00
CA THR A 149 8.23 -7.61 1.26
C THR A 149 8.79 -6.49 0.38
N ASP A 150 8.23 -6.30 -0.81
CA ASP A 150 8.60 -5.20 -1.71
C ASP A 150 7.89 -3.86 -1.38
N GLY A 151 6.99 -3.85 -0.41
CA GLY A 151 6.25 -2.67 0.05
C GLY A 151 5.20 -2.13 -0.93
N LYS A 152 4.80 -2.91 -1.96
CA LYS A 152 3.95 -2.40 -3.03
C LYS A 152 2.49 -2.85 -2.98
N ARG A 153 2.17 -3.82 -2.16
CA ARG A 153 0.82 -4.39 -2.09
C ARG A 153 0.52 -4.97 -0.71
N CYS A 154 -0.76 -5.03 -0.39
CA CYS A 154 -1.27 -5.73 0.78
C CYS A 154 -1.72 -7.13 0.35
N LEU A 155 -1.17 -8.16 0.98
CA LEU A 155 -1.43 -9.57 0.70
C LEU A 155 -2.34 -10.15 1.77
N ALA A 156 -3.29 -11.01 1.39
CA ALA A 156 -4.15 -11.69 2.35
C ALA A 156 -3.32 -12.55 3.32
N VAL A 157 -3.59 -12.46 4.62
CA VAL A 157 -2.96 -13.31 5.64
C VAL A 157 -3.60 -14.70 5.59
N ALA A 158 -2.79 -15.75 5.66
CA ALA A 158 -3.26 -17.13 5.74
C ALA A 158 -4.04 -17.34 7.05
N ARG A 159 -5.25 -17.88 6.93
CA ARG A 159 -6.14 -18.19 8.08
C ARG A 159 -5.99 -19.63 8.56
N ASN A 160 -5.64 -20.52 7.63
CA ASN A 160 -5.47 -21.94 7.92
C ASN A 160 -4.06 -22.38 7.53
N PHE A 161 -3.56 -23.36 8.23
CA PHE A 161 -2.32 -24.03 7.84
C PHE A 161 -2.52 -24.69 6.47
N ARG A 162 -1.54 -24.53 5.58
CA ARG A 162 -1.57 -24.90 4.15
C ARG A 162 -2.45 -24.03 3.26
N ASP A 163 -2.95 -22.89 3.72
CA ASP A 163 -3.51 -21.90 2.81
C ASP A 163 -2.45 -21.46 1.78
N GLU A 164 -2.92 -21.06 0.61
CA GLU A 164 -2.08 -20.57 -0.46
C GLU A 164 -1.37 -19.25 -0.06
N CYS A 165 -0.14 -19.11 -0.50
CA CYS A 165 0.70 -17.95 -0.27
C CYS A 165 1.62 -17.67 -1.46
N THR A 166 2.06 -16.44 -1.58
CA THR A 166 3.10 -15.99 -2.52
C THR A 166 4.34 -15.51 -1.78
N GLU A 167 4.18 -15.09 -0.54
CA GLU A 167 5.27 -14.59 0.32
C GLU A 167 5.11 -15.10 1.76
N SER A 168 6.24 -15.32 2.43
CA SER A 168 6.23 -15.87 3.80
C SER A 168 5.56 -14.95 4.83
N VAL A 169 5.48 -13.65 4.58
CA VAL A 169 4.75 -12.69 5.44
C VAL A 169 3.26 -13.05 5.60
N GLN A 170 2.67 -13.73 4.61
CA GLN A 170 1.28 -14.18 4.67
C GLN A 170 1.06 -15.28 5.71
N CYS A 171 2.11 -16.05 6.02
CA CYS A 171 2.05 -17.20 6.95
C CYS A 171 2.35 -16.83 8.41
N GLN A 172 2.60 -15.56 8.72
CA GLN A 172 3.05 -15.09 10.05
C GLN A 172 2.07 -15.41 11.19
N THR A 173 0.81 -15.76 10.88
CA THR A 173 -0.18 -16.23 11.86
C THR A 173 0.29 -17.53 12.54
N PHE A 174 1.10 -18.33 11.85
CA PHE A 174 1.65 -19.58 12.35
C PHE A 174 3.12 -19.37 12.67
N GLU A 175 3.50 -19.37 13.96
CA GLU A 175 4.91 -19.26 14.36
C GLU A 175 5.77 -20.31 13.67
N HIS A 176 6.99 -19.96 13.26
CA HIS A 176 7.94 -20.82 12.58
C HIS A 176 7.43 -21.44 11.26
N SER A 177 6.53 -20.73 10.57
CA SER A 177 6.06 -21.10 9.23
C SER A 177 6.67 -20.19 8.15
N SER A 178 6.58 -20.65 6.92
CA SER A 178 6.98 -19.92 5.71
C SER A 178 6.14 -20.36 4.53
N CYS A 179 6.14 -19.56 3.47
CA CYS A 179 5.53 -19.92 2.20
C CYS A 179 6.47 -20.88 1.45
N ILE A 180 6.15 -22.16 1.46
CA ILE A 180 6.91 -23.22 0.80
C ILE A 180 5.99 -23.86 -0.25
N GLU A 181 6.45 -23.93 -1.51
CA GLU A 181 5.66 -24.47 -2.63
C GLU A 181 4.26 -23.82 -2.73
N ASN A 182 4.20 -22.50 -2.57
CA ASN A 182 2.97 -21.68 -2.58
C ASN A 182 1.94 -22.04 -1.49
N MET A 183 2.36 -22.68 -0.42
CA MET A 183 1.52 -22.99 0.73
C MET A 183 2.21 -22.62 2.04
N CYS A 184 1.45 -22.17 3.02
CA CYS A 184 1.98 -21.91 4.36
C CYS A 184 2.30 -23.25 5.06
N GLN A 185 3.59 -23.52 5.26
CA GLN A 185 4.09 -24.75 5.87
C GLN A 185 5.11 -24.41 6.98
N CYS A 186 5.32 -25.35 7.90
CA CYS A 186 6.37 -25.19 8.88
C CYS A 186 7.75 -25.16 8.23
N GLN A 187 8.64 -24.34 8.80
CA GLN A 187 10.05 -24.29 8.41
C GLN A 187 10.73 -25.65 8.60
N VAL A 188 11.86 -25.83 7.97
CA VAL A 188 12.68 -27.06 8.13
C VAL A 188 12.95 -27.31 9.62
N ASN A 189 12.85 -28.55 10.07
CA ASN A 189 12.95 -29.01 11.45
C ASN A 189 11.81 -28.53 12.36
N TYR A 190 10.67 -28.13 11.80
CA TYR A 190 9.45 -27.85 12.54
C TYR A 190 8.30 -28.69 12.00
N HIS A 191 7.33 -29.05 12.87
CA HIS A 191 6.09 -29.74 12.52
C HIS A 191 4.89 -28.95 13.03
N TYR A 192 3.74 -29.12 12.39
CA TYR A 192 2.50 -28.42 12.74
C TYR A 192 1.70 -29.19 13.78
N GLU A 193 1.33 -28.51 14.86
CA GLU A 193 0.42 -29.02 15.88
C GLU A 193 -0.96 -28.41 15.73
N HIS A 194 -1.95 -29.27 15.38
CA HIS A 194 -3.32 -28.83 15.13
C HIS A 194 -4.00 -28.24 16.37
N GLU A 195 -3.74 -28.79 17.56
CA GLU A 195 -4.34 -28.32 18.81
C GLU A 195 -3.85 -26.92 19.19
N MET A 196 -2.60 -26.61 18.87
CA MET A 196 -1.95 -25.35 19.19
C MET A 196 -1.96 -24.36 18.03
N THR A 197 -2.34 -24.79 16.83
CA THR A 197 -2.38 -23.99 15.58
C THR A 197 -1.05 -23.30 15.25
N ARG A 198 0.07 -23.95 15.53
CA ARG A 198 1.42 -23.41 15.29
C ARG A 198 2.43 -24.52 15.01
N CYS A 199 3.62 -24.12 14.52
CA CYS A 199 4.72 -25.04 14.29
C CYS A 199 5.63 -25.12 15.54
N PHE A 200 6.00 -26.34 15.91
CA PHE A 200 6.95 -26.65 16.98
C PHE A 200 8.23 -27.25 16.42
N ILE A 201 9.32 -27.10 17.11
CA ILE A 201 10.60 -27.72 16.75
C ILE A 201 10.49 -29.26 16.81
N ASN A 202 11.20 -29.96 15.92
CA ASN A 202 11.28 -31.43 15.91
C ASN A 202 12.32 -31.91 16.92
N GLY A 203 11.93 -32.09 18.17
CA GLY A 203 12.78 -32.68 19.22
C GLY A 203 12.72 -34.20 19.17
N GLU A 204 13.83 -34.84 18.80
CA GLU A 204 13.97 -36.30 18.83
C GLU A 204 14.17 -36.82 20.28
N ILE A 205 14.26 -38.14 20.46
CA ILE A 205 14.57 -38.75 21.76
C ILE A 205 15.85 -38.13 22.35
N ASP A 206 15.82 -37.83 23.66
CA ASP A 206 16.86 -37.16 24.42
C ASP A 206 17.04 -35.67 24.16
N ALA A 207 16.32 -35.07 23.17
CA ALA A 207 16.33 -33.62 22.98
C ALA A 207 15.72 -32.90 24.20
N GLU A 208 16.19 -31.69 24.46
CA GLU A 208 15.58 -30.82 25.46
C GLU A 208 14.19 -30.36 24.98
N CYS A 209 13.22 -30.31 25.90
CA CYS A 209 11.87 -29.88 25.65
C CYS A 209 11.31 -29.06 26.82
N ALA A 210 10.44 -28.11 26.51
CA ALA A 210 9.64 -27.36 27.47
C ALA A 210 8.21 -27.94 27.58
N ASN A 211 7.72 -28.57 26.52
CA ASN A 211 6.39 -29.17 26.47
C ASN A 211 6.34 -30.36 25.50
N ILE A 212 5.24 -31.13 25.57
CA ILE A 212 5.04 -32.35 24.76
C ILE A 212 5.02 -32.08 23.25
N TYR A 213 4.64 -30.87 22.82
CA TYR A 213 4.54 -30.52 21.41
C TYR A 213 5.90 -30.38 20.73
N GLU A 214 6.97 -30.20 21.48
CA GLU A 214 8.34 -30.13 20.97
C GLU A 214 8.95 -31.52 20.72
N CYS A 215 8.34 -32.58 21.22
CA CYS A 215 8.81 -33.95 21.00
C CYS A 215 8.15 -34.54 19.76
N TYR A 216 8.96 -34.87 18.76
CA TYR A 216 8.51 -35.24 17.42
C TYR A 216 9.06 -36.59 16.97
N GLN A 217 8.13 -37.44 16.50
CA GLN A 217 8.43 -38.68 15.77
C GLN A 217 7.54 -38.72 14.53
N ALA A 218 8.13 -38.86 13.34
CA ALA A 218 7.43 -38.73 12.06
C ALA A 218 6.28 -39.76 11.90
N GLU A 219 6.41 -40.94 12.47
CA GLU A 219 5.42 -42.02 12.41
C GLU A 219 4.12 -41.66 13.13
N ASP A 220 4.13 -40.73 14.09
CA ASP A 220 2.94 -40.30 14.82
C ASP A 220 2.01 -39.43 13.95
N TYR A 221 2.52 -38.81 12.88
CA TYR A 221 1.80 -37.88 12.03
C TYR A 221 1.27 -38.50 10.72
N GLY A 222 1.65 -39.75 10.43
CA GLY A 222 1.18 -40.49 9.23
C GLY A 222 -0.09 -41.30 9.43
N ASN A 223 -0.53 -41.56 10.66
CA ASN A 223 -1.71 -42.34 10.98
C ASN A 223 -2.70 -41.53 11.82
N SER A 224 -4.01 -41.74 11.61
CA SER A 224 -5.09 -41.05 12.31
C SER A 224 -5.15 -41.35 13.85
N SER A 225 -4.10 -41.87 14.45
CA SER A 225 -3.97 -42.14 15.88
C SER A 225 -3.49 -40.90 16.62
N SER A 226 -4.30 -40.41 17.52
CA SER A 226 -4.02 -39.22 18.34
C SER A 226 -3.01 -39.44 19.47
N THR A 227 -2.36 -40.61 19.54
CA THR A 227 -1.43 -40.95 20.63
C THR A 227 -0.01 -40.71 20.18
N LYS A 228 0.65 -39.74 20.81
CA LYS A 228 2.08 -39.46 20.60
C LYS A 228 2.91 -40.59 21.25
N SER A 229 3.94 -41.02 20.55
CA SER A 229 4.91 -41.99 21.01
C SER A 229 5.99 -41.40 21.92
N LEU A 230 6.17 -40.07 21.84
CA LEU A 230 7.09 -39.30 22.67
C LEU A 230 6.35 -38.40 23.66
N MET A 231 6.96 -38.16 24.81
CA MET A 231 6.50 -37.22 25.83
C MET A 231 7.70 -36.37 26.33
N CYS A 232 7.40 -35.19 26.87
CA CYS A 232 8.42 -34.34 27.52
C CYS A 232 8.42 -34.66 29.03
N GLU A 233 9.44 -35.33 29.51
CA GLU A 233 9.60 -35.68 30.92
C GLU A 233 11.00 -35.21 31.42
N ASN A 234 11.00 -34.52 32.55
CA ASN A 234 12.25 -33.92 33.11
C ASN A 234 13.02 -33.05 32.10
N ASN A 235 12.30 -32.26 31.31
CA ASN A 235 12.82 -31.42 30.22
C ASN A 235 13.54 -32.18 29.10
N LYS A 236 13.21 -33.46 28.91
CA LYS A 236 13.72 -34.27 27.80
C LYS A 236 12.64 -35.08 27.14
N CYS A 237 12.74 -35.20 25.79
CA CYS A 237 11.87 -36.07 25.03
C CYS A 237 12.19 -37.52 25.31
N THR A 238 11.24 -38.25 25.87
CA THR A 238 11.33 -39.69 26.26
C THR A 238 10.17 -40.45 25.63
N CYS A 239 10.24 -41.78 25.58
CA CYS A 239 9.11 -42.60 25.14
C CYS A 239 7.94 -42.47 26.11
N ALA A 240 6.73 -42.27 25.55
CA ALA A 240 5.48 -42.24 26.31
C ALA A 240 5.18 -43.59 26.96
N GLU A 241 4.24 -43.60 27.92
CA GLU A 241 3.74 -44.82 28.54
C GLU A 241 3.24 -45.79 27.46
N ASN A 242 3.52 -47.10 27.59
CA ASN A 242 3.27 -48.14 26.60
C ASN A 242 4.15 -48.16 25.34
N TYR A 243 5.13 -47.29 25.27
CA TYR A 243 6.15 -47.33 24.22
C TYR A 243 7.50 -47.72 24.80
N VAL A 244 8.35 -48.29 23.95
CA VAL A 244 9.70 -48.69 24.30
C VAL A 244 10.68 -48.17 23.24
N ARG A 245 11.83 -47.70 23.72
CA ARG A 245 12.89 -47.21 22.84
C ARG A 245 13.49 -48.35 22.02
N GLN A 246 13.50 -48.20 20.70
CA GLN A 246 14.27 -49.02 19.77
C GLN A 246 15.15 -48.12 18.87
N GLY A 247 16.43 -48.00 19.22
CA GLY A 247 17.32 -47.04 18.56
C GLY A 247 16.93 -45.60 18.85
N ASN A 248 16.56 -44.84 17.80
CA ASN A 248 16.11 -43.44 17.90
C ASN A 248 14.59 -43.26 17.78
N VAL A 249 13.81 -44.33 17.87
CA VAL A 249 12.35 -44.28 17.79
C VAL A 249 11.69 -44.97 18.98
N CYS A 250 10.49 -44.54 19.33
CA CYS A 250 9.63 -45.17 20.32
C CYS A 250 8.58 -46.05 19.62
N VAL A 251 8.57 -47.34 19.93
CA VAL A 251 7.64 -48.33 19.35
C VAL A 251 6.66 -48.81 20.41
N ASN A 252 5.42 -49.06 20.02
CA ASN A 252 4.36 -49.56 20.92
C ASN A 252 4.74 -50.98 21.42
N ARG A 253 4.63 -51.22 22.74
CA ARG A 253 4.95 -52.52 23.39
C ARG A 253 4.01 -53.66 22.96
N GLY A 254 2.86 -53.35 22.35
CA GLY A 254 1.85 -54.33 21.95
C GLY A 254 1.86 -54.73 20.46
N LYS A 255 2.92 -54.35 19.73
CA LYS A 255 3.11 -54.76 18.32
C LYS A 255 4.31 -55.68 18.18
#